data_22eede78f21a9b115e348f97f18811df
#
_entry.id   22eede78f21a9b115e348f97f18811df
#
_cell.length_a   1.000
_cell.length_b   1.000
_cell.length_c   1.000
_cell.angle_alpha   90.00
_cell.angle_beta   90.00
_cell.angle_gamma   90.00
#
_symmetry.space_group_name_H-M   'P 1'
#
loop_
_entity.id
_entity.type
_entity.pdbx_description
1 polymer ?
#
loop_
_entity_poly.entity_id
_entity_poly.type
_entity_poly.pdbx_seq_one_letter_code
_entity_poly.pdbx_strand_id
1 'polypeptide(L)'
;IEDFAHSINTTVLYTNYRLQLPNERCRIKMSGNYRVTIYDDDDPDTKLAEAEFMVVDNNAQLSMSATTNTDIDINKCHQQLSLKLNYGNLKVTNPNEEFITVVKQNNRNDNMRWNVKADIITDNGLIWQHNRQLIFDGENEYRKFEMLDLSHPTMGIDKISWNGESFDVFPFICEPRANYTYDESAHGAFCIRNSEYTECSYTCDYAWVHYTLHTGAPIGTITINGWWTTDNDKRSYEMKYDETDASYHLSLLQKQGYYSFNF
;
A
#
# COMPACT_ATOMS: atom_id res chain seq x y z
N ILE A 1 -19.82 -1.05 -16.04
CA ILE A 1 -19.97 -1.84 -14.80
C ILE A 1 -20.66 -3.12 -15.19
N GLU A 2 -20.05 -4.26 -14.86
CA GLU A 2 -20.56 -5.58 -15.26
C GLU A 2 -21.50 -6.17 -14.22
N ASP A 3 -21.27 -5.81 -12.96
CA ASP A 3 -22.02 -6.35 -11.84
C ASP A 3 -22.00 -5.36 -10.66
N PHE A 4 -23.06 -5.36 -9.86
CA PHE A 4 -23.11 -4.63 -8.61
C PHE A 4 -23.88 -5.44 -7.56
N ALA A 5 -23.54 -5.26 -6.30
CA ALA A 5 -24.23 -5.86 -5.18
C ALA A 5 -24.38 -4.85 -4.04
N HIS A 6 -25.56 -4.79 -3.45
CA HIS A 6 -25.77 -4.02 -2.22
C HIS A 6 -25.21 -4.80 -1.03
N SER A 7 -24.73 -4.06 -0.03
CA SER A 7 -24.27 -4.67 1.22
C SER A 7 -25.40 -5.43 1.92
N ILE A 8 -25.04 -6.54 2.56
CA ILE A 8 -25.96 -7.43 3.27
C ILE A 8 -25.47 -7.60 4.71
N ASN A 9 -26.37 -7.42 5.67
CA ASN A 9 -26.10 -7.55 7.11
C ASN A 9 -24.97 -6.62 7.58
N THR A 10 -24.93 -5.40 7.07
CA THR A 10 -23.93 -4.38 7.42
C THR A 10 -24.61 -3.20 8.11
N THR A 11 -23.93 -2.56 9.05
CA THR A 11 -24.40 -1.33 9.72
C THR A 11 -24.23 -0.12 8.81
N VAL A 12 -23.14 -0.10 8.02
CA VAL A 12 -22.90 0.91 6.99
C VAL A 12 -23.34 0.35 5.64
N LEU A 13 -24.36 1.00 5.05
CA LEU A 13 -24.86 0.59 3.73
C LEU A 13 -23.95 1.08 2.62
N TYR A 14 -23.60 0.19 1.70
CA TYR A 14 -22.81 0.50 0.51
C TYR A 14 -23.21 -0.37 -0.68
N THR A 15 -22.78 0.06 -1.86
CA THR A 15 -22.91 -0.74 -3.08
C THR A 15 -21.51 -1.11 -3.58
N ASN A 16 -21.28 -2.40 -3.76
CA ASN A 16 -20.07 -2.91 -4.38
C ASN A 16 -20.26 -2.97 -5.89
N TYR A 17 -19.35 -2.34 -6.63
CA TYR A 17 -19.32 -2.38 -8.09
C TYR A 17 -18.14 -3.22 -8.57
N ARG A 18 -18.34 -4.04 -9.60
CA ARG A 18 -17.31 -4.85 -10.20
C ARG A 18 -17.13 -4.51 -11.69
N LEU A 19 -15.90 -4.28 -12.06
CA LEU A 19 -15.46 -4.14 -13.45
C LEU A 19 -14.30 -5.10 -13.69
N GLN A 20 -14.43 -5.95 -14.67
CA GLN A 20 -13.37 -6.85 -15.11
C GLN A 20 -12.73 -6.35 -16.40
N LEU A 21 -11.40 -6.28 -16.43
CA LEU A 21 -10.61 -5.97 -17.61
C LEU A 21 -9.51 -7.03 -17.79
N PRO A 22 -9.28 -7.53 -19.03
CA PRO A 22 -10.06 -7.30 -20.25
C PRO A 22 -11.44 -7.97 -20.22
N ASN A 23 -12.35 -7.48 -21.07
CA ASN A 23 -13.67 -8.08 -21.30
C ASN A 23 -14.01 -8.09 -22.80
N GLU A 24 -15.21 -8.52 -23.19
CA GLU A 24 -15.63 -8.60 -24.59
C GLU A 24 -15.62 -7.26 -25.32
N ARG A 25 -15.87 -6.16 -24.58
CA ARG A 25 -15.94 -4.79 -25.14
C ARG A 25 -14.61 -4.06 -25.07
N CYS A 26 -13.73 -4.46 -24.12
CA CYS A 26 -12.44 -3.83 -23.90
C CYS A 26 -11.32 -4.86 -23.90
N ARG A 27 -10.55 -4.92 -24.99
CA ARG A 27 -9.39 -5.80 -25.14
C ARG A 27 -8.11 -4.99 -25.01
N ILE A 28 -7.22 -5.41 -24.14
CA ILE A 28 -5.90 -4.83 -23.99
C ILE A 28 -5.00 -5.41 -25.09
N LYS A 29 -4.41 -4.54 -25.93
CA LYS A 29 -3.61 -4.93 -27.09
C LYS A 29 -2.11 -4.73 -26.92
N MET A 30 -1.69 -3.93 -25.96
CA MET A 30 -0.29 -3.60 -25.72
C MET A 30 0.02 -3.67 -24.22
N SER A 31 1.26 -3.97 -23.88
CA SER A 31 1.78 -3.76 -22.53
C SER A 31 1.92 -2.27 -22.23
N GLY A 32 1.86 -1.90 -20.96
CA GLY A 32 2.01 -0.51 -20.54
C GLY A 32 1.25 -0.20 -19.25
N ASN A 33 1.31 1.06 -18.85
CA ASN A 33 0.59 1.59 -17.71
C ASN A 33 -0.78 2.09 -18.16
N TYR A 34 -1.81 1.66 -17.49
CA TYR A 34 -3.19 1.97 -17.81
C TYR A 34 -3.85 2.65 -16.62
N ARG A 35 -4.79 3.55 -16.96
CA ARG A 35 -5.65 4.19 -15.99
C ARG A 35 -7.11 3.96 -16.41
N VAL A 36 -7.92 3.46 -15.49
CA VAL A 36 -9.37 3.38 -15.63
C VAL A 36 -9.97 4.52 -14.84
N THR A 37 -10.74 5.35 -15.50
CA THR A 37 -11.50 6.42 -14.84
C THR A 37 -12.99 6.14 -15.03
N ILE A 38 -13.74 6.20 -13.95
CA ILE A 38 -15.19 6.02 -13.92
C ILE A 38 -15.82 7.39 -13.76
N TYR A 39 -16.71 7.73 -14.67
CA TYR A 39 -17.47 8.97 -14.66
C TYR A 39 -18.92 8.71 -14.32
N ASP A 40 -19.60 9.76 -13.85
CA ASP A 40 -21.05 9.75 -13.71
C ASP A 40 -21.71 9.70 -15.09
N ASP A 41 -22.76 8.89 -15.25
CA ASP A 41 -23.48 8.76 -16.54
C ASP A 41 -24.35 10.00 -16.82
N ASP A 42 -24.84 10.65 -15.79
CA ASP A 42 -25.65 11.86 -15.88
C ASP A 42 -24.78 13.13 -16.01
N ASP A 43 -23.55 13.10 -15.53
CA ASP A 43 -22.57 14.20 -15.62
C ASP A 43 -21.18 13.68 -15.97
N PRO A 44 -20.85 13.57 -17.28
CA PRO A 44 -19.59 13.02 -17.75
C PRO A 44 -18.31 13.78 -17.33
N ASP A 45 -18.47 14.98 -16.78
CA ASP A 45 -17.34 15.76 -16.25
C ASP A 45 -17.05 15.41 -14.78
N THR A 46 -17.98 14.74 -14.09
CA THR A 46 -17.81 14.29 -12.72
C THR A 46 -17.13 12.93 -12.66
N LYS A 47 -15.87 12.93 -12.21
CA LYS A 47 -15.08 11.71 -11.97
C LYS A 47 -15.48 11.07 -10.63
N LEU A 48 -15.99 9.83 -10.68
CA LEU A 48 -16.43 9.07 -9.51
C LEU A 48 -15.30 8.24 -8.89
N ALA A 49 -14.48 7.60 -9.74
CA ALA A 49 -13.38 6.76 -9.28
C ALA A 49 -12.27 6.66 -10.34
N GLU A 50 -11.08 6.30 -9.87
CA GLU A 50 -9.92 6.05 -10.73
C GLU A 50 -9.11 4.89 -10.19
N ALA A 51 -8.60 4.03 -11.07
CA ALA A 51 -7.69 2.96 -10.72
C ALA A 51 -6.57 2.83 -11.75
N GLU A 52 -5.36 2.59 -11.30
CA GLU A 52 -4.20 2.36 -12.16
C GLU A 52 -3.78 0.90 -12.10
N PHE A 53 -3.39 0.36 -13.24
CA PHE A 53 -2.85 -0.99 -13.35
C PHE A 53 -1.81 -1.08 -14.46
N MET A 54 -0.97 -2.12 -14.38
CA MET A 54 0.08 -2.37 -15.36
C MET A 54 -0.18 -3.67 -16.10
N VAL A 55 0.03 -3.64 -17.43
CA VAL A 55 0.03 -4.82 -18.28
C VAL A 55 1.47 -5.11 -18.69
N VAL A 56 1.97 -6.26 -18.29
CA VAL A 56 3.36 -6.66 -18.48
C VAL A 56 3.47 -7.65 -19.62
N ASP A 57 4.44 -7.44 -20.50
CA ASP A 57 4.88 -8.42 -21.50
C ASP A 57 6.18 -9.07 -20.99
N ASN A 58 6.18 -10.40 -20.90
CA ASN A 58 7.28 -11.18 -20.31
C ASN A 58 8.50 -11.34 -21.24
N ASN A 59 8.85 -10.33 -22.01
CA ASN A 59 9.99 -10.35 -22.92
C ASN A 59 11.34 -10.03 -22.22
N ALA A 60 11.29 -9.60 -20.97
CA ALA A 60 12.48 -9.30 -20.16
C ALA A 60 12.36 -9.93 -18.78
N GLN A 61 13.50 -10.23 -18.18
CA GLN A 61 13.60 -10.80 -16.83
C GLN A 61 14.35 -9.82 -15.92
N LEU A 62 13.75 -9.48 -14.79
CA LEU A 62 14.36 -8.64 -13.77
C LEU A 62 14.58 -9.46 -12.51
N SER A 63 15.79 -9.44 -11.98
CA SER A 63 16.11 -9.94 -10.65
C SER A 63 16.53 -8.78 -9.74
N MET A 64 16.17 -8.88 -8.47
CA MET A 64 16.45 -7.88 -7.46
C MET A 64 16.89 -8.55 -6.17
N SER A 65 17.85 -7.93 -5.49
CA SER A 65 18.24 -8.28 -4.12
C SER A 65 18.38 -7.01 -3.29
N ALA A 66 18.01 -7.10 -2.01
CA ALA A 66 18.18 -6.05 -1.03
C ALA A 66 19.14 -6.51 0.06
N THR A 67 20.00 -5.61 0.53
CA THR A 67 20.95 -5.88 1.60
C THR A 67 21.02 -4.69 2.56
N THR A 68 21.27 -4.96 3.82
CA THR A 68 21.58 -3.96 4.85
C THR A 68 23.08 -3.63 4.92
N ASN A 69 23.92 -4.38 4.18
CA ASN A 69 25.32 -4.04 3.97
C ASN A 69 25.41 -3.07 2.79
N THR A 70 25.32 -1.78 3.08
CA THR A 70 25.26 -0.72 2.09
C THR A 70 26.61 -0.04 1.87
N ASP A 71 26.74 0.74 0.80
CA ASP A 71 27.96 1.53 0.51
C ASP A 71 28.15 2.73 1.45
N ILE A 72 27.20 2.99 2.36
CA ILE A 72 27.28 4.10 3.33
C ILE A 72 27.29 3.62 4.77
N ASP A 73 26.68 2.49 5.08
CA ASP A 73 26.71 1.87 6.40
C ASP A 73 26.53 0.36 6.32
N ILE A 74 26.83 -0.35 7.40
CA ILE A 74 26.69 -1.80 7.50
C ILE A 74 25.71 -2.13 8.62
N ASN A 75 24.58 -2.75 8.26
CA ASN A 75 23.53 -3.19 9.19
C ASN A 75 23.03 -2.09 10.15
N LYS A 76 22.92 -0.86 9.65
CA LYS A 76 22.40 0.26 10.42
C LYS A 76 21.00 0.65 9.94
N CYS A 77 20.87 1.84 9.38
CA CYS A 77 19.60 2.46 9.07
C CYS A 77 19.26 2.49 7.57
N HIS A 78 20.06 1.88 6.72
CA HIS A 78 19.81 1.88 5.27
C HIS A 78 19.71 0.48 4.68
N GLN A 79 19.09 0.41 3.51
CA GLN A 79 19.02 -0.76 2.64
C GLN A 79 19.48 -0.37 1.24
N GLN A 80 20.25 -1.22 0.59
CA GLN A 80 20.71 -1.02 -0.79
C GLN A 80 20.24 -2.13 -1.68
N LEU A 81 19.77 -1.75 -2.88
CA LEU A 81 19.32 -2.69 -3.89
C LEU A 81 20.41 -2.94 -4.92
N SER A 82 20.47 -4.19 -5.39
CA SER A 82 21.13 -4.59 -6.61
C SER A 82 20.09 -5.14 -7.58
N LEU A 83 20.12 -4.68 -8.83
CA LEU A 83 19.20 -5.08 -9.88
C LEU A 83 19.98 -5.69 -11.04
N LYS A 84 19.37 -6.67 -11.70
CA LYS A 84 19.87 -7.22 -12.96
C LYS A 84 18.70 -7.43 -13.91
N LEU A 85 18.70 -6.68 -15.01
CA LEU A 85 17.77 -6.83 -16.11
C LEU A 85 18.42 -7.64 -17.22
N ASN A 86 17.71 -8.65 -17.72
CA ASN A 86 18.01 -9.34 -18.97
C ASN A 86 16.82 -9.11 -19.91
N TYR A 87 17.07 -8.42 -21.01
CA TYR A 87 16.03 -8.11 -22.01
C TYR A 87 16.02 -9.10 -23.19
N GLY A 88 16.78 -10.20 -23.08
CA GLY A 88 16.73 -11.33 -24.00
C GLY A 88 16.94 -10.93 -25.45
N ASN A 89 15.94 -11.22 -26.29
CA ASN A 89 15.96 -10.98 -27.73
C ASN A 89 15.37 -9.63 -28.15
N LEU A 90 15.03 -8.75 -27.22
CA LEU A 90 14.56 -7.40 -27.56
C LEU A 90 15.67 -6.65 -28.31
N LYS A 91 15.30 -5.98 -29.40
CA LYS A 91 16.23 -5.13 -30.13
C LYS A 91 16.37 -3.80 -29.41
N VAL A 92 17.47 -3.62 -28.72
CA VAL A 92 17.79 -2.41 -27.94
C VAL A 92 19.09 -1.84 -28.49
N THR A 93 19.06 -0.57 -28.88
CA THR A 93 20.22 0.13 -29.45
C THR A 93 20.95 0.94 -28.39
N ASN A 94 20.20 1.68 -27.58
CA ASN A 94 20.74 2.47 -26.48
C ASN A 94 19.98 2.15 -25.18
N PRO A 95 20.43 1.14 -24.43
CA PRO A 95 19.70 0.69 -23.25
C PRO A 95 19.42 1.77 -22.21
N ASN A 96 20.34 2.74 -22.05
CA ASN A 96 20.18 3.83 -21.08
C ASN A 96 19.10 4.85 -21.45
N GLU A 97 18.69 4.92 -22.71
CA GLU A 97 17.65 5.82 -23.19
C GLU A 97 16.32 5.09 -23.41
N GLU A 98 16.39 3.84 -23.84
CA GLU A 98 15.22 3.04 -24.16
C GLU A 98 14.58 2.41 -22.93
N PHE A 99 15.35 2.18 -21.84
CA PHE A 99 14.80 1.71 -20.56
C PHE A 99 14.69 2.84 -19.54
N ILE A 100 13.52 2.93 -18.91
CA ILE A 100 13.26 3.77 -17.75
C ILE A 100 13.10 2.88 -16.54
N THR A 101 14.04 2.97 -15.61
CA THR A 101 14.00 2.19 -14.37
C THR A 101 13.29 2.98 -13.29
N VAL A 102 12.27 2.37 -12.70
CA VAL A 102 11.53 2.94 -11.57
C VAL A 102 11.60 1.97 -10.41
N VAL A 103 12.06 2.46 -9.26
CA VAL A 103 12.16 1.67 -8.03
C VAL A 103 11.36 2.34 -6.94
N LYS A 104 10.49 1.58 -6.30
CA LYS A 104 9.66 2.03 -5.17
C LYS A 104 9.94 1.16 -3.96
N GLN A 105 10.09 1.77 -2.82
CA GLN A 105 10.11 1.07 -1.54
C GLN A 105 8.67 0.91 -1.04
N ASN A 106 8.26 -0.34 -0.75
CA ASN A 106 6.94 -0.67 -0.19
C ASN A 106 5.75 -0.08 -0.98
N ASN A 107 5.88 -0.02 -2.32
CA ASN A 107 4.89 0.55 -3.24
C ASN A 107 4.58 2.06 -3.03
N ARG A 108 5.44 2.79 -2.32
CA ARG A 108 5.28 4.23 -2.06
C ARG A 108 5.74 5.08 -3.23
N ASN A 109 5.00 6.14 -3.54
CA ASN A 109 5.35 7.09 -4.60
C ASN A 109 6.27 8.22 -4.10
N ASP A 110 6.23 8.56 -2.82
CA ASP A 110 7.01 9.63 -2.22
C ASP A 110 8.49 9.31 -2.07
N ASN A 111 8.84 8.00 -2.03
CA ASN A 111 10.22 7.52 -1.98
C ASN A 111 10.65 6.83 -3.29
N MET A 112 10.03 7.20 -4.41
CA MET A 112 10.33 6.63 -5.72
C MET A 112 11.65 7.13 -6.28
N ARG A 113 12.46 6.22 -6.82
CA ARG A 113 13.65 6.53 -7.62
C ARG A 113 13.29 6.38 -9.09
N TRP A 114 13.37 7.49 -9.81
CA TRP A 114 13.00 7.55 -11.22
C TRP A 114 14.22 7.57 -12.13
N ASN A 115 14.18 6.73 -13.17
CA ASN A 115 15.19 6.66 -14.25
C ASN A 115 16.63 6.47 -13.76
N VAL A 116 16.79 5.58 -12.77
CA VAL A 116 18.12 5.23 -12.24
C VAL A 116 18.92 4.53 -13.33
N LYS A 117 20.05 5.10 -13.70
CA LYS A 117 20.89 4.54 -14.76
C LYS A 117 21.68 3.32 -14.24
N ALA A 118 21.84 2.34 -15.13
CA ALA A 118 22.63 1.16 -14.82
C ALA A 118 24.11 1.50 -14.71
N ASP A 119 24.80 0.80 -13.81
CA ASP A 119 26.24 0.95 -13.63
C ASP A 119 27.03 0.14 -14.68
N ILE A 120 26.44 -0.97 -15.16
CA ILE A 120 27.07 -1.86 -16.15
C ILE A 120 26.06 -2.19 -17.24
N ILE A 121 26.48 -2.05 -18.48
CA ILE A 121 25.74 -2.50 -19.66
C ILE A 121 26.41 -3.76 -20.19
N THR A 122 25.62 -4.79 -20.44
CA THR A 122 26.05 -6.04 -21.07
C THR A 122 25.39 -6.19 -22.45
N ASP A 123 25.77 -7.19 -23.22
CA ASP A 123 25.23 -7.41 -24.57
C ASP A 123 23.71 -7.49 -24.64
N ASN A 124 23.06 -8.04 -23.60
CA ASN A 124 21.61 -8.22 -23.55
C ASN A 124 21.00 -7.88 -22.16
N GLY A 125 21.66 -7.02 -21.39
CA GLY A 125 21.20 -6.69 -20.05
C GLY A 125 21.79 -5.43 -19.44
N LEU A 126 21.24 -5.08 -18.30
CA LEU A 126 21.64 -3.95 -17.46
C LEU A 126 21.84 -4.44 -16.03
N ILE A 127 22.85 -3.91 -15.34
CA ILE A 127 23.15 -4.25 -13.95
C ILE A 127 23.31 -2.95 -13.15
N TRP A 128 22.61 -2.89 -12.02
CA TRP A 128 22.77 -1.88 -10.98
C TRP A 128 23.42 -2.54 -9.78
N GLN A 129 24.67 -2.20 -9.51
CA GLN A 129 25.44 -2.72 -8.40
C GLN A 129 26.27 -1.59 -7.80
N HIS A 130 26.27 -1.49 -6.47
CA HIS A 130 26.91 -0.37 -5.79
C HIS A 130 26.36 1.01 -6.22
N ASN A 131 25.09 1.04 -6.65
CA ASN A 131 24.44 2.26 -7.07
C ASN A 131 23.89 3.02 -5.85
N ARG A 132 24.48 4.17 -5.56
CA ARG A 132 24.08 4.98 -4.40
C ARG A 132 22.67 5.56 -4.52
N GLN A 133 22.12 5.70 -5.73
CA GLN A 133 20.73 6.13 -5.92
C GLN A 133 19.72 5.05 -5.49
N LEU A 134 20.17 3.81 -5.35
CA LEU A 134 19.37 2.68 -4.88
C LEU A 134 19.58 2.37 -3.39
N ILE A 135 20.06 3.35 -2.63
CA ILE A 135 20.08 3.30 -1.17
C ILE A 135 18.81 3.97 -0.66
N PHE A 136 18.11 3.27 0.21
CA PHE A 136 16.87 3.70 0.85
C PHE A 136 17.06 3.69 2.36
N ASP A 137 16.33 4.57 3.04
CA ASP A 137 16.24 4.54 4.48
C ASP A 137 15.53 3.25 4.93
N GLY A 138 16.03 2.62 5.99
CA GLY A 138 15.29 1.58 6.69
C GLY A 138 14.12 2.23 7.40
N GLU A 139 12.91 1.86 7.00
CA GLU A 139 11.70 2.45 7.57
C GLU A 139 11.34 1.81 8.91
N ASN A 140 10.35 2.43 9.57
CA ASN A 140 9.72 1.83 10.73
C ASN A 140 9.07 0.50 10.37
N GLU A 141 9.12 -0.43 11.31
CA GLU A 141 8.51 -1.74 11.16
C GLU A 141 7.00 -1.60 11.00
N TYR A 142 6.46 -2.43 10.12
CA TYR A 142 5.02 -2.53 9.96
C TYR A 142 4.37 -3.12 11.21
N ARG A 143 3.19 -2.59 11.52
CA ARG A 143 2.26 -3.11 12.50
C ARG A 143 1.10 -3.75 11.76
N LYS A 144 0.30 -4.53 12.47
CA LYS A 144 -0.86 -5.21 11.87
C LYS A 144 -1.97 -5.36 12.88
N PHE A 145 -3.18 -5.35 12.38
CA PHE A 145 -4.36 -5.82 13.10
C PHE A 145 -5.31 -6.50 12.11
N GLU A 146 -6.25 -7.22 12.66
CA GLU A 146 -7.26 -7.92 11.90
C GLU A 146 -8.63 -7.73 12.51
N MET A 147 -9.56 -7.18 11.74
CA MET A 147 -10.94 -6.91 12.12
C MET A 147 -11.86 -7.92 11.41
N LEU A 148 -11.90 -9.16 11.91
CA LEU A 148 -12.69 -10.24 11.33
C LEU A 148 -14.13 -10.26 11.81
N ASP A 149 -14.32 -9.92 13.08
CA ASP A 149 -15.59 -9.92 13.77
C ASP A 149 -15.74 -8.61 14.54
N LEU A 150 -16.92 -8.02 14.50
CA LEU A 150 -17.22 -6.77 15.21
C LEU A 150 -17.88 -7.02 16.59
N SER A 151 -18.18 -8.27 16.93
CA SER A 151 -18.73 -8.65 18.23
C SER A 151 -17.65 -8.86 19.31
N HIS A 152 -16.41 -9.13 18.90
CA HIS A 152 -15.28 -9.32 19.82
C HIS A 152 -13.94 -8.98 19.16
N PRO A 153 -12.95 -8.52 19.97
CA PRO A 153 -11.62 -8.22 19.47
C PRO A 153 -10.93 -9.46 18.88
N THR A 154 -10.25 -9.23 17.74
CA THR A 154 -9.38 -10.22 17.11
C THR A 154 -7.93 -9.73 17.12
N MET A 155 -7.04 -10.30 16.29
CA MET A 155 -5.61 -10.01 16.34
C MET A 155 -5.30 -8.51 16.25
N GLY A 156 -4.54 -8.00 17.20
CA GLY A 156 -4.06 -6.60 17.21
C GLY A 156 -5.11 -5.57 17.64
N ILE A 157 -6.31 -6.00 18.05
CA ILE A 157 -7.40 -5.13 18.53
C ILE A 157 -7.51 -5.27 20.04
N ASP A 158 -7.51 -4.13 20.73
CA ASP A 158 -7.70 -4.04 22.19
C ASP A 158 -9.19 -4.05 22.55
N LYS A 159 -10.00 -3.26 21.84
CA LYS A 159 -11.40 -3.04 22.15
C LYS A 159 -12.25 -2.82 20.92
N ILE A 160 -13.49 -3.30 20.97
CA ILE A 160 -14.57 -2.95 20.06
C ILE A 160 -15.77 -2.46 20.87
N SER A 161 -16.43 -1.42 20.42
CA SER A 161 -17.65 -0.89 21.05
C SER A 161 -18.66 -0.43 20.01
N TRP A 162 -19.93 -0.53 20.37
CA TRP A 162 -21.04 -0.01 19.59
C TRP A 162 -21.43 1.38 20.10
N ASN A 163 -21.48 2.40 19.24
CA ASN A 163 -21.79 3.78 19.64
C ASN A 163 -23.26 4.19 19.41
N GLY A 164 -24.10 3.27 18.91
CA GLY A 164 -25.51 3.52 18.59
C GLY A 164 -25.79 3.59 17.08
N GLU A 165 -24.77 3.83 16.25
CA GLU A 165 -24.88 3.92 14.78
C GLU A 165 -23.88 3.00 14.07
N SER A 166 -22.67 2.89 14.61
CA SER A 166 -21.57 2.15 14.01
C SER A 166 -20.68 1.51 15.08
N PHE A 167 -19.78 0.65 14.66
CA PHE A 167 -18.75 0.09 15.52
C PHE A 167 -17.53 0.99 15.58
N ASP A 168 -16.99 1.16 16.79
CA ASP A 168 -15.70 1.76 17.08
C ASP A 168 -14.69 0.67 17.42
N VAL A 169 -13.58 0.61 16.71
CA VAL A 169 -12.52 -0.39 16.82
C VAL A 169 -11.23 0.29 17.26
N PHE A 170 -10.63 -0.20 18.31
CA PHE A 170 -9.41 0.34 18.88
C PHE A 170 -8.29 -0.71 18.76
N PRO A 171 -7.38 -0.57 17.78
CA PRO A 171 -6.13 -1.34 17.77
C PRO A 171 -5.31 -1.06 19.03
N PHE A 172 -4.40 -1.96 19.40
CA PHE A 172 -3.47 -1.69 20.50
C PHE A 172 -2.74 -0.37 20.28
N ILE A 173 -2.56 0.40 21.36
CA ILE A 173 -1.77 1.62 21.36
C ILE A 173 -0.37 1.29 20.87
N CYS A 174 0.07 2.03 19.87
CA CYS A 174 1.40 1.90 19.30
C CYS A 174 2.39 2.81 20.05
N GLU A 175 3.63 2.38 20.16
CA GLU A 175 4.75 3.14 20.68
C GLU A 175 5.92 3.07 19.70
N PRO A 176 6.83 4.08 19.69
CA PRO A 176 8.09 3.98 18.96
C PRO A 176 8.89 2.75 19.44
N ARG A 177 9.35 1.93 18.53
CA ARG A 177 10.17 0.76 18.88
C ARG A 177 11.63 1.18 18.99
N ALA A 178 12.21 0.96 20.18
CA ALA A 178 13.62 1.29 20.42
C ALA A 178 14.60 0.34 19.74
N ASN A 179 14.18 -0.89 19.47
CA ASN A 179 14.99 -1.94 18.85
C ASN A 179 14.17 -2.72 17.84
N TYR A 180 14.85 -3.29 16.86
CA TYR A 180 14.23 -4.19 15.90
C TYR A 180 13.62 -5.40 16.60
N THR A 181 12.36 -5.64 16.31
CA THR A 181 11.63 -6.85 16.72
C THR A 181 11.11 -7.53 15.47
N TYR A 182 11.60 -8.72 15.19
CA TYR A 182 11.09 -9.47 14.04
C TYR A 182 9.61 -9.79 14.23
N ASP A 183 8.81 -9.35 13.28
CA ASP A 183 7.42 -9.73 13.13
C ASP A 183 7.11 -9.91 11.65
N GLU A 184 6.46 -11.01 11.30
CA GLU A 184 6.04 -11.22 9.91
C GLU A 184 4.99 -10.20 9.53
N SER A 185 5.31 -9.38 8.53
CA SER A 185 4.43 -8.31 8.07
C SER A 185 4.05 -8.51 6.60
N ALA A 186 2.94 -7.88 6.20
CA ALA A 186 2.50 -7.85 4.81
C ALA A 186 2.98 -6.57 4.09
N HIS A 187 3.98 -5.87 4.63
CA HIS A 187 4.59 -4.66 4.02
C HIS A 187 3.57 -3.61 3.57
N GLY A 188 2.55 -3.37 4.39
CA GLY A 188 1.49 -2.40 4.12
C GLY A 188 0.29 -2.97 3.36
N ALA A 189 0.30 -4.22 2.94
CA ALA A 189 -0.84 -4.84 2.26
C ALA A 189 -2.05 -4.97 3.18
N PHE A 190 -3.23 -5.06 2.58
CA PHE A 190 -4.49 -5.32 3.27
C PHE A 190 -5.29 -6.39 2.55
N CYS A 191 -6.22 -7.00 3.28
CA CYS A 191 -7.12 -8.01 2.73
C CYS A 191 -8.51 -7.86 3.35
N ILE A 192 -9.51 -7.55 2.52
CA ILE A 192 -10.90 -7.44 2.98
C ILE A 192 -11.45 -8.84 3.22
N ARG A 193 -11.82 -9.13 4.46
CA ARG A 193 -12.37 -10.41 4.88
C ARG A 193 -13.10 -10.33 6.22
N ASN A 194 -13.99 -11.26 6.46
CA ASN A 194 -14.63 -11.50 7.76
C ASN A 194 -14.66 -12.99 8.09
N SER A 195 -15.04 -13.33 9.29
CA SER A 195 -15.11 -14.73 9.78
C SER A 195 -16.40 -15.46 9.42
N GLU A 196 -17.46 -14.74 9.01
CA GLU A 196 -18.80 -15.30 8.90
C GLU A 196 -19.19 -15.66 7.47
N TYR A 197 -18.67 -14.92 6.47
CA TYR A 197 -19.14 -14.99 5.09
C TYR A 197 -18.00 -15.21 4.11
N THR A 198 -18.28 -15.95 3.06
CA THR A 198 -17.33 -16.17 1.97
C THR A 198 -17.29 -15.03 0.96
N GLU A 199 -18.39 -14.27 0.81
CA GLU A 199 -18.54 -13.17 -0.16
C GLU A 199 -18.24 -11.81 0.46
N CYS A 200 -17.00 -11.60 0.86
CA CYS A 200 -16.54 -10.42 1.59
C CYS A 200 -16.72 -9.10 0.84
N SER A 201 -16.92 -9.13 -0.48
CA SER A 201 -17.10 -7.92 -1.29
C SER A 201 -18.32 -7.09 -0.88
N TYR A 202 -19.39 -7.72 -0.39
CA TYR A 202 -20.62 -7.05 0.01
C TYR A 202 -21.16 -7.47 1.40
N THR A 203 -20.45 -8.33 2.14
CA THR A 203 -20.85 -8.75 3.50
C THR A 203 -19.93 -8.23 4.59
N CYS A 204 -18.75 -7.72 4.26
CA CYS A 204 -17.87 -7.07 5.23
C CYS A 204 -18.41 -5.69 5.59
N ASP A 205 -18.56 -5.41 6.88
CA ASP A 205 -19.03 -4.13 7.37
C ASP A 205 -17.91 -3.09 7.47
N TYR A 206 -18.27 -1.84 7.65
CA TYR A 206 -17.35 -0.74 7.96
C TYR A 206 -17.42 -0.39 9.44
N ALA A 207 -16.27 -0.06 10.01
CA ALA A 207 -16.15 0.44 11.37
C ALA A 207 -15.18 1.62 11.45
N TRP A 208 -15.35 2.46 12.44
CA TRP A 208 -14.39 3.51 12.76
C TRP A 208 -13.19 2.90 13.49
N VAL A 209 -12.04 2.92 12.86
CA VAL A 209 -10.78 2.44 13.45
C VAL A 209 -10.03 3.63 14.03
N HIS A 210 -9.78 3.59 15.35
CA HIS A 210 -9.14 4.65 16.12
C HIS A 210 -7.67 4.29 16.38
N TYR A 211 -6.80 4.83 15.58
CA TYR A 211 -5.36 4.65 15.72
C TYR A 211 -4.79 5.56 16.78
N THR A 212 -3.92 5.02 17.63
CA THR A 212 -3.19 5.78 18.66
C THR A 212 -1.71 5.46 18.61
N LEU A 213 -0.87 6.49 18.54
CA LEU A 213 0.58 6.40 18.67
C LEU A 213 1.03 7.26 19.86
N HIS A 214 1.45 6.61 20.93
CA HIS A 214 1.98 7.29 22.10
C HIS A 214 3.47 7.61 21.90
N THR A 215 3.84 8.90 22.00
CA THR A 215 5.21 9.37 21.78
C THR A 215 5.79 10.15 22.97
N GLY A 216 4.96 10.48 23.95
CA GLY A 216 5.35 11.28 25.12
C GLY A 216 5.55 12.76 24.83
N ALA A 217 5.85 13.13 23.59
CA ALA A 217 6.01 14.51 23.11
C ALA A 217 5.74 14.58 21.61
N PRO A 218 5.38 15.76 21.05
CA PRO A 218 5.21 15.89 19.62
C PRO A 218 6.55 15.74 18.89
N ILE A 219 6.57 14.89 17.86
CA ILE A 219 7.77 14.57 17.07
C ILE A 219 7.68 15.04 15.61
N GLY A 220 6.65 15.79 15.25
CA GLY A 220 6.41 16.33 13.92
C GLY A 220 5.11 15.83 13.30
N THR A 221 4.99 15.91 11.99
CA THR A 221 3.85 15.42 11.24
C THR A 221 3.94 13.91 11.09
N ILE A 222 2.95 13.20 11.58
CA ILE A 222 2.84 11.75 11.51
C ILE A 222 1.67 11.38 10.61
N THR A 223 1.89 10.44 9.70
CA THR A 223 0.87 9.89 8.83
C THR A 223 0.83 8.38 8.94
N ILE A 224 -0.36 7.79 8.83
CA ILE A 224 -0.49 6.35 8.67
C ILE A 224 -0.24 5.98 7.22
N ASN A 225 0.57 4.95 6.97
CA ASN A 225 0.90 4.44 5.65
C ASN A 225 0.55 2.95 5.53
N GLY A 226 -0.02 2.61 4.39
CA GLY A 226 -0.31 1.26 3.92
C GLY A 226 -0.69 1.31 2.45
N TRP A 227 -0.86 0.18 1.78
CA TRP A 227 -1.28 0.19 0.38
C TRP A 227 -2.68 0.79 0.18
N TRP A 228 -3.47 0.80 1.23
CA TRP A 228 -4.81 1.38 1.28
C TRP A 228 -4.81 2.90 1.53
N THR A 229 -3.65 3.52 1.78
CA THR A 229 -3.48 4.97 1.96
C THR A 229 -2.88 5.64 0.72
N THR A 230 -2.79 4.94 -0.41
CA THR A 230 -2.10 5.42 -1.61
C THR A 230 -2.89 6.47 -2.39
N ASP A 231 -4.15 6.70 -2.06
CA ASP A 231 -4.96 7.73 -2.68
C ASP A 231 -4.58 9.13 -2.19
N ASN A 232 -4.35 9.94 -3.06
CA ASN A 232 -3.98 11.31 -3.34
C ASN A 232 -4.10 12.38 -2.23
N ASP A 233 -4.79 12.18 -1.13
CA ASP A 233 -4.85 13.16 -0.04
C ASP A 233 -4.16 12.65 1.24
N LYS A 234 -2.84 12.89 1.30
CA LYS A 234 -2.04 12.55 2.49
C LYS A 234 -2.59 13.18 3.78
N ARG A 235 -3.31 14.29 3.70
CA ARG A 235 -3.89 14.96 4.87
C ARG A 235 -5.01 14.15 5.51
N SER A 236 -5.68 13.30 4.75
CA SER A 236 -6.70 12.38 5.28
C SER A 236 -6.12 11.33 6.23
N TYR A 237 -4.82 11.07 6.13
CA TYR A 237 -4.11 10.07 6.94
C TYR A 237 -3.16 10.68 7.96
N GLU A 238 -3.19 12.01 8.12
CA GLU A 238 -2.38 12.73 9.10
C GLU A 238 -3.00 12.60 10.50
N MET A 239 -2.17 12.17 11.45
CA MET A 239 -2.55 12.03 12.84
C MET A 239 -2.43 13.36 13.56
N LYS A 240 -3.32 13.63 14.51
CA LYS A 240 -3.32 14.82 15.34
C LYS A 240 -2.77 14.50 16.72
N TYR A 241 -1.84 15.33 17.19
CA TYR A 241 -1.29 15.20 18.53
C TYR A 241 -2.24 15.78 19.57
N ASP A 242 -2.48 15.04 20.64
CA ASP A 242 -3.22 15.48 21.82
C ASP A 242 -2.26 15.56 23.02
N GLU A 243 -2.15 16.76 23.60
CA GLU A 243 -1.28 17.00 24.75
C GLU A 243 -1.79 16.32 26.03
N THR A 244 -3.08 15.99 26.11
CA THR A 244 -3.69 15.44 27.33
C THR A 244 -3.24 14.02 27.63
N ASP A 245 -2.99 13.21 26.59
CA ASP A 245 -2.50 11.85 26.70
C ASP A 245 -1.13 11.62 26.03
N ALA A 246 -0.54 12.71 25.54
CA ALA A 246 0.77 12.71 24.87
C ALA A 246 0.85 11.73 23.69
N SER A 247 -0.21 11.69 22.89
CA SER A 247 -0.38 10.72 21.81
C SER A 247 -0.88 11.37 20.52
N TYR A 248 -0.57 10.74 19.40
CA TYR A 248 -1.17 11.06 18.11
C TYR A 248 -2.38 10.17 17.85
N HIS A 249 -3.45 10.76 17.33
CA HIS A 249 -4.72 10.09 17.04
C HIS A 249 -5.17 10.30 15.60
N LEU A 250 -5.79 9.25 15.05
CA LEU A 250 -6.50 9.30 13.78
C LEU A 250 -7.64 8.29 13.79
N SER A 251 -8.81 8.71 13.30
CA SER A 251 -9.96 7.83 13.12
C SER A 251 -10.27 7.69 11.64
N LEU A 252 -10.36 6.47 11.15
CA LEU A 252 -10.64 6.15 9.76
C LEU A 252 -11.82 5.17 9.66
N LEU A 253 -12.72 5.42 8.72
CA LEU A 253 -13.76 4.46 8.39
C LEU A 253 -13.17 3.37 7.50
N GLN A 254 -13.03 2.15 8.02
CA GLN A 254 -12.39 1.04 7.33
C GLN A 254 -13.29 -0.19 7.27
N LYS A 255 -13.18 -0.94 6.18
CA LYS A 255 -13.92 -2.19 5.98
C LYS A 255 -13.28 -3.32 6.78
N GLN A 256 -14.07 -4.29 7.25
CA GLN A 256 -13.55 -5.49 7.92
C GLN A 256 -12.45 -6.16 7.08
N GLY A 257 -11.37 -6.54 7.74
CA GLY A 257 -10.24 -7.17 7.09
C GLY A 257 -8.95 -7.15 7.91
N TYR A 258 -7.90 -7.62 7.27
CA TYR A 258 -6.52 -7.53 7.74
C TYR A 258 -5.87 -6.27 7.19
N TYR A 259 -5.14 -5.57 8.03
CA TYR A 259 -4.41 -4.34 7.67
C TYR A 259 -2.99 -4.37 8.20
N SER A 260 -2.03 -4.15 7.30
CA SER A 260 -0.64 -3.88 7.64
C SER A 260 -0.36 -2.39 7.41
N PHE A 261 0.29 -1.73 8.38
CA PHE A 261 0.52 -0.29 8.34
C PHE A 261 1.78 0.12 9.10
N ASN A 262 2.32 1.29 8.81
CA ASN A 262 3.35 1.97 9.59
C ASN A 262 3.04 3.46 9.74
N PHE A 263 3.89 4.19 10.47
CA PHE A 263 3.78 5.61 10.69
C PHE A 263 4.89 6.39 9.97
#